data_bbf944a014190a3c2b4ad063187a6270
#
_entry.id   bbf944a014190a3c2b4ad063187a6270
#
_cell.length_a   1.000
_cell.length_b   1.000
_cell.length_c   1.000
_cell.angle_alpha   90.00
_cell.angle_beta   90.00
_cell.angle_gamma   90.00
#
_symmetry.space_group_name_H-M   'P 1'
#
loop_
_entity.id
_entity.type
_entity.pdbx_description
1 polymer ?
#
loop_
_entity_poly.entity_id
_entity_poly.type
_entity_poly.pdbx_seq_one_letter_code
_entity_poly.pdbx_strand_id
1 'polypeptide(L)'
;TAANITANALTKNERAMSQAMERLSTGQRINSAGDDAAGLAISSRMTSQINGLNMAVRNANDAISMVQTEDGSMIEVASMIQRMRELAVQAASGTMGSTDRTALNTEFSALAAQIQQVGDDTTWNGKLLLDGAGVSGAQSFQVGANASQTIDHTFAVIETSAELGTQTAGAQTAAHTGNSTKTEYSAVAFDTNTNTTFLSGDTLTFSIDSIFFAAEVTAVSGGQITGVTMHGSSSAIGTSYVVIDNTTLSGDISLKIDAADSALVQGTSTTTGNDFTLANVSVKRGILAATQVMDISTVKGATNAMKSMDHALEKLNSARATSGSIINRLEYAADNLSNVSQNTSASRS
;
A
#
# COMPACT_ATOMS: atom_id res chain seq x y z
N THR A 1 -19.86 -50.08 -68.40
CA THR A 1 -19.84 -48.61 -68.13
C THR A 1 -21.00 -48.20 -67.22
N ALA A 2 -22.22 -48.68 -67.38
CA ALA A 2 -23.39 -48.35 -66.51
C ALA A 2 -23.17 -48.82 -65.04
N ALA A 3 -22.67 -50.05 -64.82
CA ALA A 3 -22.39 -50.63 -63.52
C ALA A 3 -21.36 -49.81 -62.73
N ASN A 4 -20.30 -49.31 -63.41
CA ASN A 4 -19.28 -48.47 -62.76
C ASN A 4 -19.83 -47.09 -62.35
N ILE A 5 -20.75 -46.50 -63.13
CA ILE A 5 -21.42 -45.25 -62.79
C ILE A 5 -22.30 -45.44 -61.58
N THR A 6 -23.07 -46.56 -61.52
CA THR A 6 -23.94 -46.89 -60.37
C THR A 6 -23.13 -47.16 -59.10
N ALA A 7 -22.03 -47.92 -59.22
CA ALA A 7 -21.09 -48.13 -58.08
C ALA A 7 -20.50 -46.88 -57.57
N ASN A 8 -20.04 -45.98 -58.44
CA ASN A 8 -19.50 -44.64 -58.00
C ASN A 8 -20.59 -43.77 -57.37
N ALA A 9 -21.86 -43.81 -57.88
CA ALA A 9 -22.96 -43.09 -57.28
C ALA A 9 -23.32 -43.62 -55.88
N LEU A 10 -23.29 -44.97 -55.71
CA LEU A 10 -23.51 -45.61 -54.43
C LEU A 10 -22.47 -45.22 -53.39
N THR A 11 -21.19 -45.33 -53.76
CA THR A 11 -20.06 -44.90 -52.89
C THR A 11 -20.15 -43.42 -52.49
N LYS A 12 -20.62 -42.58 -53.41
CA LYS A 12 -20.80 -41.13 -53.11
C LYS A 12 -21.96 -40.93 -52.11
N ASN A 13 -23.08 -41.68 -52.28
CA ASN A 13 -24.18 -41.62 -51.34
C ASN A 13 -23.81 -42.16 -49.96
N GLU A 14 -23.05 -43.24 -49.85
CA GLU A 14 -22.57 -43.79 -48.58
C GLU A 14 -21.69 -42.81 -47.86
N ARG A 15 -20.77 -42.11 -48.55
CA ARG A 15 -19.98 -41.07 -47.94
C ARG A 15 -20.84 -39.91 -47.44
N ALA A 16 -21.79 -39.43 -48.24
CA ALA A 16 -22.69 -38.34 -47.84
C ALA A 16 -23.56 -38.74 -46.64
N MET A 17 -24.05 -39.98 -46.60
CA MET A 17 -24.83 -40.52 -45.49
C MET A 17 -23.98 -40.66 -44.22
N SER A 18 -22.77 -41.21 -44.32
CA SER A 18 -21.83 -41.31 -43.19
C SER A 18 -21.49 -39.95 -42.62
N GLN A 19 -21.22 -38.93 -43.44
CA GLN A 19 -20.94 -37.57 -43.02
C GLN A 19 -22.18 -36.92 -42.36
N ALA A 20 -23.39 -37.16 -42.89
CA ALA A 20 -24.63 -36.66 -42.26
C ALA A 20 -24.87 -37.31 -40.89
N MET A 21 -24.63 -38.62 -40.76
CA MET A 21 -24.73 -39.38 -39.51
C MET A 21 -23.71 -38.88 -38.49
N GLU A 22 -22.47 -38.63 -38.89
CA GLU A 22 -21.41 -38.08 -38.06
C GLU A 22 -21.78 -36.68 -37.53
N ARG A 23 -22.26 -35.80 -38.41
CA ARG A 23 -22.74 -34.45 -38.02
C ARG A 23 -23.94 -34.50 -37.07
N LEU A 24 -24.85 -35.43 -37.28
CA LEU A 24 -26.03 -35.62 -36.42
C LEU A 24 -25.63 -36.17 -35.04
N SER A 25 -24.68 -37.09 -35.02
CA SER A 25 -24.17 -37.69 -33.77
C SER A 25 -23.35 -36.74 -32.93
N THR A 26 -22.51 -35.93 -33.56
CA THR A 26 -21.63 -34.96 -32.86
C THR A 26 -22.30 -33.61 -32.59
N GLY A 27 -23.40 -33.32 -33.34
CA GLY A 27 -24.03 -31.98 -33.30
C GLY A 27 -23.20 -30.88 -33.90
N GLN A 28 -22.06 -31.20 -34.54
CA GLN A 28 -21.13 -30.21 -35.13
C GLN A 28 -21.09 -30.34 -36.65
N ARG A 29 -21.05 -29.19 -37.33
CA ARG A 29 -20.97 -29.16 -38.80
C ARG A 29 -19.59 -29.56 -39.33
N ILE A 30 -18.52 -29.24 -38.60
CA ILE A 30 -17.12 -29.49 -38.95
C ILE A 30 -16.55 -30.44 -37.90
N ASN A 31 -16.26 -31.67 -38.25
CA ASN A 31 -15.73 -32.72 -37.37
C ASN A 31 -14.26 -33.04 -37.64
N SER A 32 -13.85 -32.90 -38.90
CA SER A 32 -12.51 -33.25 -39.33
C SER A 32 -11.87 -32.14 -40.18
N ALA A 33 -10.55 -32.13 -40.25
CA ALA A 33 -9.81 -31.21 -41.15
C ALA A 33 -10.17 -31.41 -42.63
N GLY A 34 -10.69 -32.59 -42.98
CA GLY A 34 -11.17 -32.89 -44.34
C GLY A 34 -12.48 -32.21 -44.70
N ASP A 35 -13.32 -31.82 -43.69
CA ASP A 35 -14.59 -31.15 -43.92
C ASP A 35 -14.40 -29.67 -44.26
N ASP A 36 -13.57 -28.97 -43.45
CA ASP A 36 -13.22 -27.57 -43.64
C ASP A 36 -11.96 -27.27 -42.78
N ALA A 37 -10.80 -27.28 -43.40
CA ALA A 37 -9.53 -27.00 -42.72
C ALA A 37 -9.45 -25.56 -42.19
N ALA A 38 -10.00 -24.59 -42.90
CA ALA A 38 -10.00 -23.19 -42.50
C ALA A 38 -10.96 -22.94 -41.32
N GLY A 39 -12.18 -23.49 -41.41
CA GLY A 39 -13.15 -23.44 -40.33
C GLY A 39 -12.69 -24.12 -39.05
N LEU A 40 -12.05 -25.28 -39.16
CA LEU A 40 -11.46 -25.98 -38.01
C LEU A 40 -10.35 -25.18 -37.33
N ALA A 41 -9.45 -24.54 -38.09
CA ALA A 41 -8.40 -23.70 -37.56
C ALA A 41 -8.97 -22.45 -36.83
N ILE A 42 -10.02 -21.84 -37.38
CA ILE A 42 -10.71 -20.71 -36.74
C ILE A 42 -11.41 -21.16 -35.47
N SER A 43 -12.15 -22.26 -35.49
CA SER A 43 -12.86 -22.84 -34.34
C SER A 43 -11.88 -23.20 -33.20
N SER A 44 -10.74 -23.82 -33.53
CA SER A 44 -9.70 -24.14 -32.55
C SER A 44 -9.12 -22.88 -31.90
N ARG A 45 -8.83 -21.83 -32.66
CA ARG A 45 -8.37 -20.53 -32.14
C ARG A 45 -9.43 -19.87 -31.27
N MET A 46 -10.71 -19.87 -31.67
CA MET A 46 -11.82 -19.37 -30.87
C MET A 46 -11.96 -20.15 -29.55
N THR A 47 -11.80 -21.48 -29.59
CA THR A 47 -11.83 -22.31 -28.38
C THR A 47 -10.71 -21.92 -27.41
N SER A 48 -9.49 -21.74 -27.90
CA SER A 48 -8.37 -21.27 -27.08
C SER A 48 -8.65 -19.89 -26.49
N GLN A 49 -9.22 -18.98 -27.28
CA GLN A 49 -9.60 -17.65 -26.82
C GLN A 49 -10.70 -17.69 -25.75
N ILE A 50 -11.75 -18.50 -25.91
CA ILE A 50 -12.82 -18.68 -24.91
C ILE A 50 -12.24 -19.21 -23.60
N ASN A 51 -11.35 -20.22 -23.67
CA ASN A 51 -10.71 -20.76 -22.48
C ASN A 51 -9.85 -19.71 -21.78
N GLY A 52 -9.09 -18.90 -22.53
CA GLY A 52 -8.32 -17.77 -22.01
C GLY A 52 -9.19 -16.71 -21.33
N LEU A 53 -10.31 -16.33 -21.98
CA LEU A 53 -11.26 -15.36 -21.41
C LEU A 53 -11.91 -15.88 -20.13
N ASN A 54 -12.32 -17.15 -20.09
CA ASN A 54 -12.89 -17.76 -18.89
C ASN A 54 -11.87 -17.82 -17.72
N MET A 55 -10.58 -18.04 -18.01
CA MET A 55 -9.53 -17.94 -17.01
C MET A 55 -9.35 -16.50 -16.54
N ALA A 56 -9.38 -15.54 -17.45
CA ALA A 56 -9.25 -14.13 -17.12
C ALA A 56 -10.39 -13.64 -16.22
N VAL A 57 -11.64 -14.09 -16.44
CA VAL A 57 -12.77 -13.80 -15.55
C VAL A 57 -12.53 -14.39 -14.15
N ARG A 58 -12.02 -15.62 -14.05
CA ARG A 58 -11.67 -16.19 -12.73
C ARG A 58 -10.57 -15.39 -12.04
N ASN A 59 -9.50 -15.04 -12.76
CA ASN A 59 -8.42 -14.23 -12.23
C ASN A 59 -8.92 -12.87 -11.73
N ALA A 60 -9.85 -12.23 -12.45
CA ALA A 60 -10.45 -10.97 -12.04
C ALA A 60 -11.25 -11.13 -10.73
N ASN A 61 -12.05 -12.19 -10.58
CA ASN A 61 -12.79 -12.47 -9.36
C ASN A 61 -11.86 -12.80 -8.17
N ASP A 62 -10.78 -13.54 -8.40
CA ASP A 62 -9.78 -13.82 -7.39
C ASP A 62 -9.08 -12.52 -6.94
N ALA A 63 -8.77 -11.63 -7.89
CA ALA A 63 -8.20 -10.32 -7.60
C ALA A 63 -9.18 -9.44 -6.79
N ILE A 64 -10.47 -9.42 -7.16
CA ILE A 64 -11.52 -8.72 -6.39
C ILE A 64 -11.55 -9.22 -4.95
N SER A 65 -11.55 -10.54 -4.75
CA SER A 65 -11.59 -11.14 -3.42
C SER A 65 -10.34 -10.79 -2.58
N MET A 66 -9.18 -10.74 -3.24
CA MET A 66 -7.91 -10.34 -2.60
C MET A 66 -7.94 -8.86 -2.15
N VAL A 67 -8.40 -7.95 -3.02
CA VAL A 67 -8.51 -6.50 -2.70
C VAL A 67 -9.63 -6.25 -1.68
N GLN A 68 -10.72 -7.02 -1.68
CA GLN A 68 -11.76 -6.95 -0.65
C GLN A 68 -11.25 -7.40 0.73
N THR A 69 -10.35 -8.38 0.77
CA THR A 69 -9.71 -8.79 2.04
C THR A 69 -8.84 -7.67 2.60
N GLU A 70 -8.09 -6.98 1.74
CA GLU A 70 -7.34 -5.77 2.10
C GLU A 70 -8.26 -4.68 2.67
N ASP A 71 -9.32 -4.30 1.93
CA ASP A 71 -10.24 -3.23 2.36
C ASP A 71 -10.94 -3.59 3.68
N GLY A 72 -11.33 -4.85 3.86
CA GLY A 72 -11.93 -5.32 5.11
C GLY A 72 -11.01 -5.10 6.33
N SER A 73 -9.74 -5.45 6.21
CA SER A 73 -8.75 -5.21 7.26
C SER A 73 -8.52 -3.72 7.51
N MET A 74 -8.50 -2.90 6.44
CA MET A 74 -8.36 -1.44 6.57
C MET A 74 -9.56 -0.78 7.27
N ILE A 75 -10.77 -1.34 7.20
CA ILE A 75 -11.94 -0.85 7.94
C ILE A 75 -11.72 -1.01 9.44
N GLU A 76 -11.25 -2.17 9.88
CA GLU A 76 -10.96 -2.42 11.29
C GLU A 76 -9.84 -1.50 11.81
N VAL A 77 -8.81 -1.32 11.02
CA VAL A 77 -7.72 -0.39 11.32
C VAL A 77 -8.23 1.05 11.45
N ALA A 78 -9.13 1.50 10.55
CA ALA A 78 -9.74 2.82 10.64
C ALA A 78 -10.49 3.02 11.97
N SER A 79 -11.23 2.00 12.40
CA SER A 79 -11.97 2.03 13.67
C SER A 79 -11.03 2.14 14.87
N MET A 80 -9.92 1.41 14.85
CA MET A 80 -8.91 1.50 15.90
C MET A 80 -8.23 2.87 15.94
N ILE A 81 -7.87 3.45 14.80
CA ILE A 81 -7.28 4.80 14.73
C ILE A 81 -8.27 5.85 15.25
N GLN A 82 -9.55 5.75 14.92
CA GLN A 82 -10.57 6.65 15.46
C GLN A 82 -10.65 6.54 16.99
N ARG A 83 -10.61 5.33 17.54
CA ARG A 83 -10.55 5.12 18.98
C ARG A 83 -9.29 5.71 19.61
N MET A 84 -8.14 5.51 18.98
CA MET A 84 -6.87 6.11 19.42
C MET A 84 -6.95 7.65 19.43
N ARG A 85 -7.60 8.23 18.42
CA ARG A 85 -7.84 9.68 18.35
C ARG A 85 -8.73 10.17 19.48
N GLU A 86 -9.79 9.44 19.84
CA GLU A 86 -10.65 9.77 20.99
C GLU A 86 -9.84 9.79 22.30
N LEU A 87 -8.99 8.76 22.51
CA LEU A 87 -8.12 8.69 23.68
C LEU A 87 -7.15 9.88 23.72
N ALA A 88 -6.58 10.26 22.58
CA ALA A 88 -5.69 11.41 22.47
C ALA A 88 -6.42 12.75 22.80
N VAL A 89 -7.66 12.91 22.30
CA VAL A 89 -8.49 14.10 22.65
C VAL A 89 -8.77 14.14 24.13
N GLN A 90 -9.11 13.00 24.75
CA GLN A 90 -9.34 12.92 26.20
C GLN A 90 -8.08 13.23 26.99
N ALA A 91 -6.91 12.69 26.58
CA ALA A 91 -5.65 12.94 27.25
C ALA A 91 -5.15 14.39 27.11
N ALA A 92 -5.53 15.07 26.01
CA ALA A 92 -5.20 16.48 25.80
C ALA A 92 -5.96 17.44 26.72
N SER A 93 -7.05 16.96 27.37
CA SER A 93 -7.84 17.79 28.30
C SER A 93 -7.01 18.19 29.52
N GLY A 94 -7.07 19.49 29.88
CA GLY A 94 -6.44 20.02 31.10
C GLY A 94 -7.05 19.47 32.41
N THR A 95 -8.18 18.77 32.34
CA THR A 95 -8.86 18.16 33.51
C THR A 95 -8.26 16.82 33.92
N MET A 96 -7.44 16.20 33.06
CA MET A 96 -6.81 14.89 33.30
C MET A 96 -5.52 15.03 34.09
N GLY A 97 -5.37 14.19 35.13
CA GLY A 97 -4.12 14.04 35.88
C GLY A 97 -3.07 13.23 35.09
N SER A 98 -1.83 13.25 35.54
CA SER A 98 -0.75 12.45 34.90
C SER A 98 -1.03 10.94 34.97
N THR A 99 -1.58 10.46 36.10
CA THR A 99 -1.95 9.06 36.29
C THR A 99 -3.04 8.64 35.33
N ASP A 100 -4.05 9.50 35.10
CA ASP A 100 -5.16 9.23 34.18
C ASP A 100 -4.66 9.15 32.74
N ARG A 101 -3.76 10.06 32.35
CA ARG A 101 -3.12 10.03 31.04
C ARG A 101 -2.30 8.76 30.83
N THR A 102 -1.59 8.28 31.85
CA THR A 102 -0.84 7.04 31.78
C THR A 102 -1.76 5.85 31.55
N ALA A 103 -2.93 5.82 32.20
CA ALA A 103 -3.92 4.77 31.96
C ALA A 103 -4.47 4.83 30.50
N LEU A 104 -4.80 6.02 30.01
CA LEU A 104 -5.21 6.22 28.62
C LEU A 104 -4.10 5.81 27.62
N ASN A 105 -2.85 6.12 27.95
CA ASN A 105 -1.70 5.73 27.11
C ASN A 105 -1.51 4.22 27.06
N THR A 106 -1.85 3.47 28.10
CA THR A 106 -1.82 2.02 28.08
C THR A 106 -2.82 1.44 27.07
N GLU A 107 -4.06 1.96 27.03
CA GLU A 107 -5.05 1.57 26.02
C GLU A 107 -4.60 1.99 24.63
N PHE A 108 -4.07 3.20 24.47
CA PHE A 108 -3.55 3.71 23.20
C PHE A 108 -2.44 2.81 22.62
N SER A 109 -1.46 2.43 23.46
CA SER A 109 -0.37 1.54 23.06
C SER A 109 -0.86 0.12 22.71
N ALA A 110 -1.87 -0.38 23.41
CA ALA A 110 -2.47 -1.68 23.12
C ALA A 110 -3.18 -1.68 21.74
N LEU A 111 -3.90 -0.59 21.43
CA LEU A 111 -4.52 -0.40 20.11
C LEU A 111 -3.46 -0.30 19.00
N ALA A 112 -2.36 0.42 19.24
CA ALA A 112 -1.23 0.49 18.29
C ALA A 112 -0.64 -0.90 18.01
N ALA A 113 -0.41 -1.71 19.05
CA ALA A 113 0.05 -3.08 18.90
C ALA A 113 -0.96 -3.96 18.14
N GLN A 114 -2.26 -3.77 18.37
CA GLN A 114 -3.31 -4.50 17.65
C GLN A 114 -3.34 -4.15 16.16
N ILE A 115 -3.12 -2.89 15.81
CA ILE A 115 -3.01 -2.45 14.40
C ILE A 115 -1.84 -3.14 13.72
N GLN A 116 -0.68 -3.21 14.39
CA GLN A 116 0.48 -3.94 13.87
C GLN A 116 0.14 -5.41 13.63
N GLN A 117 -0.52 -6.05 14.59
CA GLN A 117 -0.93 -7.45 14.44
C GLN A 117 -1.86 -7.66 13.25
N VAL A 118 -2.81 -6.73 12.99
CA VAL A 118 -3.66 -6.81 11.78
C VAL A 118 -2.82 -6.76 10.52
N GLY A 119 -1.78 -5.92 10.47
CA GLY A 119 -0.84 -5.85 9.35
C GLY A 119 -0.12 -7.18 9.12
N ASP A 120 0.38 -7.78 10.20
CA ASP A 120 1.17 -9.02 10.17
C ASP A 120 0.31 -10.27 9.89
N ASP A 121 -0.96 -10.28 10.34
CA ASP A 121 -1.85 -11.45 10.24
C ASP A 121 -2.72 -11.46 8.97
N THR A 122 -2.86 -10.31 8.27
CA THR A 122 -3.70 -10.24 7.07
C THR A 122 -3.05 -10.93 5.90
N THR A 123 -3.54 -12.14 5.58
CA THR A 123 -2.99 -12.98 4.51
C THR A 123 -4.04 -13.35 3.47
N TRP A 124 -3.60 -13.52 2.23
CA TRP A 124 -4.35 -14.12 1.13
C TRP A 124 -3.53 -15.26 0.52
N ASN A 125 -4.07 -16.48 0.56
CA ASN A 125 -3.38 -17.67 0.03
C ASN A 125 -1.91 -17.80 0.52
N GLY A 126 -1.67 -17.48 1.81
CA GLY A 126 -0.36 -17.54 2.43
C GLY A 126 0.59 -16.37 2.11
N LYS A 127 0.10 -15.34 1.39
CA LYS A 127 0.85 -14.10 1.15
C LYS A 127 0.32 -13.02 2.08
N LEU A 128 1.21 -12.35 2.78
CA LEU A 128 0.90 -11.15 3.57
C LEU A 128 0.52 -10.01 2.62
N LEU A 129 -0.57 -9.29 2.94
CA LEU A 129 -1.08 -8.23 2.07
C LEU A 129 -0.62 -6.84 2.52
N LEU A 130 -0.46 -6.61 3.81
CA LEU A 130 -0.34 -5.29 4.43
C LEU A 130 1.02 -5.00 5.07
N ASP A 131 1.95 -5.96 5.04
CA ASP A 131 3.27 -5.86 5.69
C ASP A 131 4.37 -5.23 4.82
N GLY A 132 4.08 -4.99 3.54
CA GLY A 132 5.05 -4.48 2.57
C GLY A 132 6.14 -5.47 2.14
N ALA A 133 6.23 -6.65 2.75
CA ALA A 133 7.22 -7.68 2.45
C ALA A 133 6.64 -8.83 1.62
N GLY A 134 5.42 -9.28 1.94
CA GLY A 134 4.76 -10.40 1.26
C GLY A 134 4.28 -10.08 -0.14
N VAL A 135 3.79 -8.86 -0.35
CA VAL A 135 3.34 -8.33 -1.65
C VAL A 135 4.05 -7.00 -1.89
N SER A 136 5.38 -7.05 -2.09
CA SER A 136 6.15 -5.83 -2.38
C SER A 136 5.91 -5.35 -3.80
N GLY A 137 5.43 -4.11 -3.94
CA GLY A 137 5.20 -3.46 -5.23
C GLY A 137 3.81 -3.71 -5.83
N ALA A 138 3.64 -3.29 -7.08
CA ALA A 138 2.40 -3.48 -7.82
C ALA A 138 2.19 -4.95 -8.18
N GLN A 139 1.05 -5.50 -7.81
CA GLN A 139 0.60 -6.82 -8.25
C GLN A 139 -0.18 -6.67 -9.55
N SER A 140 0.24 -7.43 -10.57
CA SER A 140 -0.40 -7.43 -11.88
C SER A 140 -1.40 -8.57 -12.00
N PHE A 141 -2.66 -8.25 -12.19
CA PHE A 141 -3.72 -9.22 -12.41
C PHE A 141 -3.99 -9.36 -13.90
N GLN A 142 -3.79 -10.56 -14.46
CA GLN A 142 -4.05 -10.84 -15.87
C GLN A 142 -5.56 -10.96 -16.10
N VAL A 143 -6.14 -9.93 -16.71
CA VAL A 143 -7.58 -9.78 -16.99
C VAL A 143 -7.90 -9.86 -18.48
N GLY A 144 -7.14 -10.63 -19.23
CA GLY A 144 -7.38 -10.82 -20.66
C GLY A 144 -6.76 -12.10 -21.22
N ALA A 145 -7.20 -12.51 -22.41
CA ALA A 145 -6.71 -13.70 -23.09
C ALA A 145 -5.33 -13.52 -23.73
N ASN A 146 -4.87 -12.27 -23.90
CA ASN A 146 -3.59 -11.95 -24.52
C ASN A 146 -2.58 -11.47 -23.48
N ALA A 147 -1.29 -11.62 -23.77
CA ALA A 147 -0.23 -11.13 -22.92
C ALA A 147 -0.35 -9.62 -22.68
N SER A 148 0.05 -9.15 -21.49
CA SER A 148 0.06 -7.73 -21.09
C SER A 148 -1.31 -7.08 -20.96
N GLN A 149 -2.41 -7.84 -20.89
CA GLN A 149 -3.72 -7.33 -20.54
C GLN A 149 -3.92 -7.44 -19.03
N THR A 150 -3.24 -6.55 -18.28
CA THR A 150 -3.21 -6.56 -16.82
C THR A 150 -3.87 -5.33 -16.21
N ILE A 151 -4.37 -5.49 -14.99
CA ILE A 151 -4.70 -4.40 -14.07
C ILE A 151 -3.74 -4.52 -12.90
N ASP A 152 -3.02 -3.45 -12.63
CA ASP A 152 -2.04 -3.41 -11.56
C ASP A 152 -2.66 -2.75 -10.33
N HIS A 153 -2.35 -3.31 -9.14
CA HIS A 153 -2.73 -2.78 -7.85
C HIS A 153 -1.54 -2.85 -6.90
N THR A 154 -1.32 -1.76 -6.17
CA THR A 154 -0.32 -1.69 -5.11
C THR A 154 -1.05 -1.74 -3.78
N PHE A 155 -0.78 -2.79 -3.02
CA PHE A 155 -1.38 -2.97 -1.70
C PHE A 155 -0.86 -1.92 -0.72
N ALA A 156 -1.73 -1.50 0.18
CA ALA A 156 -1.38 -0.56 1.23
C ALA A 156 -0.41 -1.23 2.22
N VAL A 157 0.65 -0.53 2.58
CA VAL A 157 1.55 -0.96 3.65
C VAL A 157 1.09 -0.27 4.93
N ILE A 158 0.61 -1.04 5.90
CA ILE A 158 0.22 -0.49 7.21
C ILE A 158 1.46 -0.06 7.96
N GLU A 159 2.42 -0.96 8.12
CA GLU A 159 3.74 -0.66 8.65
C GLU A 159 4.72 -1.75 8.19
N THR A 160 5.95 -1.38 7.85
CA THR A 160 7.01 -2.36 7.69
C THR A 160 7.54 -2.74 9.07
N SER A 161 7.65 -4.01 9.36
CA SER A 161 8.29 -4.53 10.59
C SER A 161 9.77 -4.12 10.70
N ALA A 162 10.40 -3.76 9.58
CA ALA A 162 11.78 -3.31 9.53
C ALA A 162 11.84 -1.78 9.51
N GLU A 163 12.54 -1.20 10.47
CA GLU A 163 12.93 0.20 10.41
C GLU A 163 13.87 0.41 9.21
N LEU A 164 13.59 1.44 8.40
CA LEU A 164 14.43 1.80 7.26
C LEU A 164 15.77 2.41 7.72
N GLY A 165 15.79 2.89 8.96
CA GLY A 165 16.96 3.41 9.62
C GLY A 165 16.63 3.86 11.03
N THR A 166 17.59 3.75 11.93
CA THR A 166 17.49 4.12 13.34
C THR A 166 18.69 4.91 13.81
N GLN A 167 18.48 5.68 14.87
CA GLN A 167 19.58 6.38 15.54
C GLN A 167 20.56 5.37 16.15
N THR A 168 21.83 5.40 15.71
CA THR A 168 22.90 4.50 16.20
C THR A 168 23.54 5.01 17.49
N ALA A 169 23.54 6.32 17.68
CA ALA A 169 24.05 6.95 18.90
C ALA A 169 22.90 7.20 19.90
N GLY A 170 23.20 7.16 21.20
CA GLY A 170 22.24 7.55 22.24
C GLY A 170 21.71 8.99 22.03
N ALA A 171 20.75 9.40 22.87
CA ALA A 171 20.15 10.71 22.83
C ALA A 171 21.22 11.83 22.66
N GLN A 172 21.02 12.69 21.69
CA GLN A 172 21.93 13.79 21.42
C GLN A 172 21.41 15.05 22.12
N THR A 173 22.29 15.68 22.90
CA THR A 173 21.98 16.95 23.55
C THR A 173 22.51 18.08 22.67
N ALA A 174 21.62 18.95 22.24
CA ALA A 174 22.01 20.14 21.49
C ALA A 174 22.12 21.34 22.43
N ALA A 175 23.27 21.99 22.41
CA ALA A 175 23.47 23.21 23.14
C ALA A 175 22.87 24.41 22.39
N HIS A 176 22.06 25.19 23.07
CA HIS A 176 21.58 26.46 22.54
C HIS A 176 22.73 27.48 22.54
N THR A 177 23.34 27.71 21.38
CA THR A 177 24.33 28.82 21.23
C THR A 177 23.58 30.10 20.93
N GLY A 178 23.48 30.95 21.94
CA GLY A 178 22.76 32.20 22.00
C GLY A 178 22.74 33.06 20.73
N ASN A 179 21.68 32.98 20.03
CA ASN A 179 20.95 34.07 19.42
C ASN A 179 19.61 33.55 18.91
N SER A 180 18.55 34.21 19.20
CA SER A 180 17.14 33.85 19.25
C SER A 180 16.47 33.27 17.98
N THR A 181 17.20 32.71 17.01
CA THR A 181 16.60 32.36 15.74
C THR A 181 16.93 30.98 15.21
N LYS A 182 17.96 30.28 15.66
CA LYS A 182 18.26 28.92 15.14
C LYS A 182 18.95 28.05 16.18
N THR A 183 18.41 26.88 16.45
CA THR A 183 19.08 25.84 17.23
C THR A 183 19.57 24.77 16.24
N GLU A 184 20.86 24.63 16.10
CA GLU A 184 21.47 23.60 15.27
C GLU A 184 21.78 22.40 16.16
N TYR A 185 21.23 21.24 15.82
CA TYR A 185 21.64 19.99 16.42
C TYR A 185 22.83 19.43 15.65
N SER A 186 23.86 19.04 16.36
CA SER A 186 24.95 18.29 15.75
C SER A 186 24.43 16.98 15.18
N ALA A 187 25.04 16.55 14.10
CA ALA A 187 24.67 15.35 13.34
C ALA A 187 24.30 14.16 14.26
N VAL A 188 23.08 13.69 14.12
CA VAL A 188 22.65 12.45 14.75
C VAL A 188 23.13 11.31 13.86
N ALA A 189 24.03 10.46 14.39
CA ALA A 189 24.48 9.28 13.68
C ALA A 189 23.27 8.36 13.43
N PHE A 190 23.00 8.12 12.16
CA PHE A 190 21.86 7.35 11.69
C PHE A 190 22.37 6.15 10.90
N ASP A 191 22.03 4.95 11.36
CA ASP A 191 22.36 3.72 10.63
C ASP A 191 21.24 3.44 9.63
N THR A 192 21.56 3.58 8.35
CA THR A 192 20.69 3.09 7.28
C THR A 192 20.95 1.60 7.11
N ASN A 193 19.94 0.79 7.32
CA ASN A 193 20.01 -0.63 6.96
C ASN A 193 20.43 -0.73 5.48
N THR A 194 21.56 -1.38 5.22
CA THR A 194 22.40 -1.28 4.01
C THR A 194 21.72 -1.56 2.66
N ASN A 195 20.41 -1.75 2.63
CA ASN A 195 19.65 -2.07 1.40
C ASN A 195 18.34 -1.28 1.23
N THR A 196 18.10 -0.25 2.02
CA THR A 196 16.83 0.50 1.98
C THR A 196 16.99 1.87 1.36
N THR A 197 16.25 2.10 0.29
CA THR A 197 16.10 3.42 -0.34
C THR A 197 14.93 4.13 0.32
N PHE A 198 15.14 5.35 0.86
CA PHE A 198 14.03 6.19 1.32
C PHE A 198 13.15 6.60 0.16
N LEU A 199 11.84 6.66 0.39
CA LEU A 199 10.84 7.08 -0.60
C LEU A 199 10.01 8.25 -0.05
N SER A 200 9.49 9.06 -0.95
CA SER A 200 8.44 10.01 -0.58
C SER A 200 7.24 9.23 -0.04
N GLY A 201 6.73 9.65 1.12
CA GLY A 201 5.69 8.96 1.87
C GLY A 201 6.19 8.11 3.04
N ASP A 202 7.51 7.89 3.19
CA ASP A 202 8.07 7.29 4.40
C ASP A 202 7.86 8.25 5.59
N THR A 203 7.78 7.71 6.80
CA THR A 203 7.55 8.49 8.01
C THR A 203 8.82 8.60 8.84
N LEU A 204 9.27 9.82 9.09
CA LEU A 204 10.32 10.15 10.05
C LEU A 204 9.69 10.37 11.42
N THR A 205 10.15 9.65 12.43
CA THR A 205 9.74 9.85 13.82
C THR A 205 10.94 10.24 14.68
N PHE A 206 10.74 11.10 15.64
CA PHE A 206 11.77 11.52 16.59
C PHE A 206 11.13 12.04 17.88
N SER A 207 11.91 12.11 18.95
CA SER A 207 11.48 12.75 20.19
C SER A 207 12.39 13.90 20.59
N ILE A 208 11.78 14.96 21.12
CA ILE A 208 12.48 16.08 21.75
C ILE A 208 12.00 16.17 23.20
N ASP A 209 12.92 16.05 24.15
CA ASP A 209 12.61 16.04 25.58
C ASP A 209 11.51 15.04 25.95
N SER A 210 11.58 13.83 25.37
CA SER A 210 10.59 12.74 25.54
C SER A 210 9.22 13.01 24.92
N ILE A 211 9.04 14.06 24.13
CA ILE A 211 7.82 14.32 23.35
C ILE A 211 8.02 13.82 21.94
N PHE A 212 7.17 12.91 21.49
CA PHE A 212 7.25 12.33 20.16
C PHE A 212 6.63 13.22 19.08
N PHE A 213 7.28 13.24 17.94
CA PHE A 213 6.87 13.92 16.71
C PHE A 213 6.95 12.96 15.53
N ALA A 214 6.12 13.20 14.53
CA ALA A 214 6.16 12.49 13.26
C ALA A 214 6.09 13.47 12.09
N ALA A 215 6.82 13.15 11.05
CA ALA A 215 6.86 13.91 9.80
C ALA A 215 6.85 12.96 8.61
N GLU A 216 6.15 13.34 7.54
CA GLU A 216 6.18 12.62 6.27
C GLU A 216 7.39 13.08 5.45
N VAL A 217 8.11 12.15 4.86
CA VAL A 217 9.18 12.42 3.89
C VAL A 217 8.54 12.87 2.58
N THR A 218 8.74 14.10 2.19
CA THR A 218 8.13 14.69 0.99
C THR A 218 9.06 14.72 -0.21
N ALA A 219 10.36 14.72 0.02
CA ALA A 219 11.35 14.73 -1.05
C ALA A 219 12.57 13.85 -0.71
N VAL A 220 13.03 13.10 -1.71
CA VAL A 220 14.23 12.26 -1.64
C VAL A 220 15.08 12.52 -2.88
N SER A 221 16.40 12.72 -2.71
CA SER A 221 17.34 12.90 -3.80
C SER A 221 18.61 12.09 -3.53
N GLY A 222 19.05 11.28 -4.50
CA GLY A 222 20.26 10.46 -4.35
C GLY A 222 20.18 9.42 -3.21
N GLY A 223 18.99 8.97 -2.81
CA GLY A 223 18.78 8.08 -1.67
C GLY A 223 18.72 8.80 -0.31
N GLN A 224 18.73 10.13 -0.30
CA GLN A 224 18.75 10.96 0.90
C GLN A 224 17.41 11.70 1.05
N ILE A 225 16.94 11.89 2.29
CA ILE A 225 15.75 12.68 2.59
C ILE A 225 16.12 14.17 2.47
N THR A 226 15.48 14.86 1.52
CA THR A 226 15.71 16.29 1.25
C THR A 226 14.53 17.18 1.63
N GLY A 227 13.42 16.59 2.03
CA GLY A 227 12.24 17.34 2.50
C GLY A 227 11.37 16.48 3.40
N VAL A 228 10.81 17.10 4.43
CA VAL A 228 9.86 16.49 5.36
C VAL A 228 8.72 17.47 5.66
N THR A 229 7.55 16.96 5.94
CA THR A 229 6.37 17.75 6.37
C THR A 229 5.84 17.17 7.68
N MET A 230 5.76 18.01 8.72
CA MET A 230 5.22 17.57 10.02
C MET A 230 3.74 17.22 9.92
N HIS A 231 3.30 16.14 10.57
CA HIS A 231 1.90 15.78 10.63
C HIS A 231 1.07 16.93 11.24
N GLY A 232 -0.01 17.31 10.55
CA GLY A 232 -0.90 18.41 10.95
C GLY A 232 -0.40 19.82 10.63
N SER A 233 0.64 19.96 9.80
CA SER A 233 0.99 21.22 9.17
C SER A 233 0.48 21.24 7.73
N SER A 234 -0.27 22.27 7.35
CA SER A 234 -0.73 22.47 5.97
C SER A 234 0.33 23.11 5.07
N SER A 235 1.41 23.59 5.65
CA SER A 235 2.56 24.09 4.93
C SER A 235 3.63 23.03 4.92
N ALA A 236 4.14 22.69 3.73
CA ALA A 236 5.46 22.12 3.63
C ALA A 236 6.34 23.00 4.52
N ILE A 237 7.02 22.41 5.49
CA ILE A 237 7.97 23.18 6.30
C ILE A 237 8.96 23.70 5.28
N GLY A 238 8.77 24.95 4.89
CA GLY A 238 9.69 25.66 4.00
C GLY A 238 11.04 25.54 4.63
N THR A 239 12.04 25.27 3.86
CA THR A 239 13.51 25.23 4.05
C THR A 239 14.13 25.70 5.40
N SER A 240 13.33 26.04 6.41
CA SER A 240 13.74 26.65 7.67
C SER A 240 13.60 25.76 8.91
N TYR A 241 12.89 24.61 8.89
CA TYR A 241 12.47 23.97 10.14
C TYR A 241 13.03 22.58 10.43
N VAL A 242 13.17 21.73 9.44
CA VAL A 242 13.85 20.45 9.57
C VAL A 242 14.63 20.23 8.28
N VAL A 243 15.89 20.60 8.27
CA VAL A 243 16.80 20.26 7.19
C VAL A 243 17.56 19.02 7.62
N ILE A 244 17.29 17.91 6.99
CA ILE A 244 18.14 16.74 7.09
C ILE A 244 19.26 17.00 6.07
N ASP A 245 20.30 17.68 6.52
CA ASP A 245 21.47 17.97 5.71
C ASP A 245 22.43 16.80 5.79
N ASN A 246 22.45 16.00 4.75
CA ASN A 246 23.40 14.91 4.58
C ASN A 246 24.51 15.37 3.62
N THR A 247 25.31 16.35 4.04
CA THR A 247 26.48 16.78 3.26
C THR A 247 27.71 15.92 3.50
N THR A 248 27.67 14.96 4.40
CA THR A 248 28.76 14.03 4.66
C THR A 248 28.33 12.59 4.45
N LEU A 249 29.07 11.90 3.60
CA LEU A 249 28.88 10.56 3.04
C LEU A 249 28.87 9.38 4.05
N SER A 250 28.51 9.56 5.30
CA SER A 250 28.47 8.51 6.31
C SER A 250 27.27 8.61 7.24
N GLY A 251 26.06 8.60 6.67
CA GLY A 251 24.87 8.26 7.42
C GLY A 251 24.41 9.19 8.54
N ASP A 252 24.91 10.41 8.61
CA ASP A 252 24.52 11.36 9.65
C ASP A 252 23.34 12.22 9.19
N ILE A 253 22.28 12.27 9.99
CA ILE A 253 21.15 13.19 9.81
C ILE A 253 21.32 14.38 10.74
N SER A 254 21.41 15.57 10.17
CA SER A 254 21.37 16.82 10.95
C SER A 254 19.92 17.31 11.01
N LEU A 255 19.34 17.32 12.19
CA LEU A 255 18.03 17.91 12.42
C LEU A 255 18.21 19.38 12.82
N LYS A 256 17.71 20.30 12.01
CA LYS A 256 17.72 21.72 12.28
C LYS A 256 16.32 22.19 12.65
N ILE A 257 16.13 22.65 13.87
CA ILE A 257 14.84 23.15 14.33
C ILE A 257 14.97 24.68 14.48
N ASP A 258 14.12 25.43 13.76
CA ASP A 258 14.07 26.87 13.89
C ASP A 258 13.26 27.27 15.14
N ALA A 259 13.88 28.04 16.02
CA ALA A 259 13.27 28.50 17.27
C ALA A 259 12.10 29.50 17.09
N ALA A 260 11.85 29.98 15.87
CA ALA A 260 10.72 30.85 15.57
C ALA A 260 9.35 30.16 15.74
N ASP A 261 9.32 28.82 15.74
CA ASP A 261 8.10 28.05 15.98
C ASP A 261 8.06 27.57 17.43
N SER A 262 7.70 28.49 18.35
CA SER A 262 7.50 28.21 19.77
C SER A 262 6.48 27.13 20.08
N ALA A 263 5.80 26.61 19.04
CA ALA A 263 4.87 25.49 19.13
C ALA A 263 5.57 24.13 19.21
N LEU A 264 6.78 23.98 18.67
CA LEU A 264 7.57 22.75 18.72
C LEU A 264 8.37 22.60 20.00
N VAL A 265 8.83 23.71 20.59
CA VAL A 265 9.66 23.69 21.77
C VAL A 265 8.90 24.30 22.96
N GLN A 266 8.53 23.49 23.93
CA GLN A 266 7.91 23.94 25.14
C GLN A 266 9.01 24.37 26.12
N GLY A 267 9.34 25.64 26.07
CA GLY A 267 10.29 26.26 26.94
C GLY A 267 11.00 27.38 26.20
N THR A 268 10.36 28.53 26.12
CA THR A 268 11.05 29.76 25.76
C THR A 268 12.09 30.06 26.84
N SER A 269 13.22 29.37 26.80
CA SER A 269 14.38 29.83 27.52
C SER A 269 15.14 30.75 26.59
N THR A 270 15.04 32.03 26.85
CA THR A 270 15.93 33.06 26.31
C THR A 270 17.30 33.01 26.97
N THR A 271 17.57 31.98 27.77
CA THR A 271 18.81 31.87 28.56
C THR A 271 19.73 30.86 27.88
N THR A 272 20.93 31.31 27.59
CA THR A 272 22.07 30.48 27.13
C THR A 272 22.24 29.30 28.10
N GLY A 273 22.10 28.05 27.61
CA GLY A 273 22.35 26.85 28.43
C GLY A 273 21.16 25.89 28.60
N ASN A 274 20.01 26.09 27.93
CA ASN A 274 18.97 25.06 27.90
C ASN A 274 19.23 24.13 26.75
N ASP A 275 19.73 22.96 27.10
CA ASP A 275 19.98 21.88 26.15
C ASP A 275 18.68 21.12 25.85
N PHE A 276 18.40 20.83 24.57
CA PHE A 276 17.33 19.97 24.16
C PHE A 276 17.87 18.56 23.88
N THR A 277 17.13 17.54 24.28
CA THR A 277 17.51 16.15 24.00
C THR A 277 16.74 15.61 22.81
N LEU A 278 17.43 15.36 21.70
CA LEU A 278 16.92 14.68 20.54
C LEU A 278 17.19 13.18 20.67
N ALA A 279 16.16 12.36 20.60
CA ALA A 279 16.25 10.90 20.73
C ALA A 279 15.23 10.20 19.84
N ASN A 280 15.36 8.87 19.76
CA ASN A 280 14.41 7.98 19.08
C ASN A 280 14.14 8.38 17.63
N VAL A 281 15.18 8.81 16.90
CA VAL A 281 15.05 9.14 15.48
C VAL A 281 14.98 7.85 14.70
N SER A 282 13.89 7.61 13.98
CA SER A 282 13.74 6.47 13.09
C SER A 282 12.94 6.83 11.84
N VAL A 283 13.19 6.12 10.75
CA VAL A 283 12.40 6.20 9.52
C VAL A 283 11.76 4.86 9.26
N LYS A 284 10.46 4.87 9.09
CA LYS A 284 9.65 3.68 8.81
C LYS A 284 8.79 3.90 7.58
N ARG A 285 8.48 2.82 6.88
CA ARG A 285 7.52 2.83 5.77
C ARG A 285 6.18 2.31 6.26
N GLY A 286 5.10 2.94 5.80
CA GLY A 286 3.75 2.52 6.11
C GLY A 286 2.85 3.68 6.51
N ILE A 287 1.55 3.47 6.32
CA ILE A 287 0.52 4.48 6.60
C ILE A 287 0.49 4.85 8.09
N LEU A 288 0.84 3.90 8.96
CA LEU A 288 0.70 3.98 10.41
C LEU A 288 2.03 4.01 11.17
N ALA A 289 3.14 4.19 10.48
CA ALA A 289 4.46 4.21 11.10
C ALA A 289 4.58 5.19 12.28
N ALA A 290 3.84 6.31 12.24
CA ALA A 290 3.80 7.27 13.35
C ALA A 290 3.04 6.76 14.57
N THR A 291 2.03 5.90 14.41
CA THR A 291 1.14 5.50 15.51
C THR A 291 1.84 4.67 16.57
N GLN A 292 2.86 3.93 16.20
CA GLN A 292 3.61 3.02 17.08
C GLN A 292 4.51 3.73 18.09
N VAL A 293 4.90 4.96 17.82
CA VAL A 293 5.84 5.72 18.65
C VAL A 293 5.19 6.86 19.41
N MET A 294 3.92 7.18 19.13
CA MET A 294 3.22 8.27 19.82
C MET A 294 2.92 7.92 21.29
N ASP A 295 3.08 8.91 22.16
CA ASP A 295 2.80 8.83 23.60
C ASP A 295 1.83 9.95 23.99
N ILE A 296 0.70 9.59 24.60
CA ILE A 296 -0.34 10.53 25.06
C ILE A 296 -0.28 10.82 26.57
N SER A 297 0.78 10.41 27.25
CA SER A 297 0.97 10.68 28.68
C SER A 297 1.13 12.17 29.02
N THR A 298 1.46 13.00 28.01
CA THR A 298 1.56 14.45 28.12
C THR A 298 0.53 15.16 27.24
N VAL A 299 0.10 16.36 27.62
CA VAL A 299 -0.84 17.17 26.82
C VAL A 299 -0.29 17.42 25.40
N LYS A 300 0.99 17.70 25.29
CA LYS A 300 1.63 17.98 24.00
C LYS A 300 1.77 16.72 23.16
N GLY A 301 2.15 15.59 23.77
CA GLY A 301 2.17 14.28 23.12
C GLY A 301 0.78 13.91 22.60
N ALA A 302 -0.25 14.10 23.40
CA ALA A 302 -1.64 13.88 23.01
C ALA A 302 -2.07 14.75 21.82
N THR A 303 -1.66 16.03 21.79
CA THR A 303 -1.94 16.93 20.67
C THR A 303 -1.22 16.49 19.40
N ASN A 304 0.02 16.04 19.50
CA ASN A 304 0.77 15.50 18.36
C ASN A 304 0.18 14.18 17.87
N ALA A 305 -0.24 13.31 18.80
CA ALA A 305 -0.91 12.06 18.47
C ALA A 305 -2.21 12.30 17.68
N MET A 306 -3.05 13.28 18.09
CA MET A 306 -4.25 13.63 17.33
C MET A 306 -3.92 13.98 15.87
N LYS A 307 -2.90 14.82 15.64
CA LYS A 307 -2.48 15.21 14.29
C LYS A 307 -1.99 14.00 13.48
N SER A 308 -1.24 13.10 14.12
CA SER A 308 -0.76 11.88 13.47
C SER A 308 -1.90 10.92 13.15
N MET A 309 -2.92 10.81 14.03
CA MET A 309 -4.11 10.00 13.75
C MET A 309 -4.95 10.58 12.60
N ASP A 310 -5.11 11.90 12.53
CA ASP A 310 -5.81 12.56 11.42
C ASP A 310 -5.08 12.31 10.09
N HIS A 311 -3.75 12.41 10.07
CA HIS A 311 -2.95 12.11 8.88
C HIS A 311 -3.04 10.62 8.49
N ALA A 312 -2.95 9.71 9.47
CA ALA A 312 -3.09 8.28 9.24
C ALA A 312 -4.47 7.91 8.65
N LEU A 313 -5.55 8.52 9.15
CA LEU A 313 -6.90 8.34 8.61
C LEU A 313 -7.02 8.85 7.17
N GLU A 314 -6.40 9.99 6.85
CA GLU A 314 -6.38 10.53 5.48
C GLU A 314 -5.67 9.57 4.51
N LYS A 315 -4.48 9.09 4.87
CA LYS A 315 -3.73 8.11 4.07
C LYS A 315 -4.48 6.79 3.91
N LEU A 316 -5.07 6.29 5.00
CA LEU A 316 -5.86 5.05 4.97
C LEU A 316 -7.10 5.19 4.07
N ASN A 317 -7.82 6.30 4.16
CA ASN A 317 -8.97 6.57 3.30
C ASN A 317 -8.57 6.71 1.83
N SER A 318 -7.42 7.31 1.54
CA SER A 318 -6.86 7.38 0.17
C SER A 318 -6.51 6.00 -0.36
N ALA A 319 -5.89 5.14 0.45
CA ALA A 319 -5.60 3.76 0.08
C ALA A 319 -6.88 2.98 -0.21
N ARG A 320 -7.89 3.07 0.67
CA ARG A 320 -9.20 2.44 0.47
C ARG A 320 -9.93 2.94 -0.78
N ALA A 321 -9.85 4.24 -1.08
CA ALA A 321 -10.42 4.79 -2.32
C ALA A 321 -9.73 4.20 -3.57
N THR A 322 -8.43 3.99 -3.50
CA THR A 322 -7.67 3.33 -4.57
C THR A 322 -8.11 1.89 -4.74
N SER A 323 -8.21 1.11 -3.65
CA SER A 323 -8.68 -0.28 -3.65
C SER A 323 -10.11 -0.39 -4.21
N GLY A 324 -11.02 0.50 -3.80
CA GLY A 324 -12.38 0.57 -4.34
C GLY A 324 -12.42 0.87 -5.84
N SER A 325 -11.55 1.77 -6.32
CA SER A 325 -11.41 2.04 -7.76
C SER A 325 -10.95 0.81 -8.54
N ILE A 326 -10.01 0.04 -7.99
CA ILE A 326 -9.52 -1.20 -8.61
C ILE A 326 -10.60 -2.27 -8.63
N ILE A 327 -11.37 -2.44 -7.54
CA ILE A 327 -12.51 -3.37 -7.52
C ILE A 327 -13.48 -3.05 -8.65
N ASN A 328 -13.93 -1.80 -8.78
CA ASN A 328 -14.82 -1.38 -9.86
C ASN A 328 -14.23 -1.67 -11.26
N ARG A 329 -12.94 -1.40 -11.47
CA ARG A 329 -12.26 -1.69 -12.75
C ARG A 329 -12.21 -3.18 -13.05
N LEU A 330 -11.97 -4.01 -12.05
CA LEU A 330 -11.95 -5.48 -12.17
C LEU A 330 -13.34 -6.02 -12.46
N GLU A 331 -14.40 -5.50 -11.83
CA GLU A 331 -15.79 -5.87 -12.08
C GLU A 331 -16.18 -5.57 -13.53
N TYR A 332 -15.94 -4.33 -14.00
CA TYR A 332 -16.21 -3.99 -15.40
C TYR A 332 -15.40 -4.83 -16.40
N ALA A 333 -14.16 -5.16 -16.06
CA ALA A 333 -13.35 -6.06 -16.89
C ALA A 333 -13.94 -7.47 -16.93
N ALA A 334 -14.32 -8.03 -15.78
CA ALA A 334 -14.92 -9.36 -15.68
C ALA A 334 -16.23 -9.45 -16.47
N ASP A 335 -17.11 -8.45 -16.37
CA ASP A 335 -18.37 -8.37 -17.10
C ASP A 335 -18.14 -8.29 -18.62
N ASN A 336 -17.21 -7.43 -19.04
CA ASN A 336 -16.86 -7.32 -20.46
C ASN A 336 -16.28 -8.62 -21.01
N LEU A 337 -15.37 -9.27 -20.27
CA LEU A 337 -14.77 -10.56 -20.66
C LEU A 337 -15.82 -11.67 -20.76
N SER A 338 -16.76 -11.69 -19.83
CA SER A 338 -17.89 -12.64 -19.85
C SER A 338 -18.74 -12.47 -21.10
N ASN A 339 -19.11 -11.21 -21.43
CA ASN A 339 -19.85 -10.89 -22.65
C ASN A 339 -19.10 -11.30 -23.92
N VAL A 340 -17.79 -10.99 -23.99
CA VAL A 340 -16.95 -11.38 -25.14
C VAL A 340 -16.83 -12.89 -25.24
N SER A 341 -16.65 -13.62 -24.12
CA SER A 341 -16.60 -15.09 -24.09
C SER A 341 -17.90 -15.69 -24.61
N GLN A 342 -19.05 -15.17 -24.17
CA GLN A 342 -20.37 -15.62 -24.61
C GLN A 342 -20.59 -15.39 -26.12
N ASN A 343 -20.27 -14.18 -26.62
CA ASN A 343 -20.39 -13.84 -28.04
C ASN A 343 -19.45 -14.69 -28.93
N THR A 344 -18.21 -14.91 -28.47
CA THR A 344 -17.24 -15.77 -29.17
C THR A 344 -17.70 -17.21 -29.18
N SER A 345 -18.31 -17.71 -28.09
CA SER A 345 -18.89 -19.06 -28.03
C SER A 345 -20.05 -19.21 -28.98
N ALA A 346 -20.95 -18.22 -29.04
CA ALA A 346 -22.06 -18.21 -30.02
C ALA A 346 -21.56 -18.15 -31.47
N SER A 347 -20.47 -17.45 -31.74
CA SER A 347 -19.86 -17.38 -33.08
C SER A 347 -19.15 -18.67 -33.47
N ARG A 348 -18.69 -19.46 -32.50
CA ARG A 348 -18.02 -20.74 -32.73
C ARG A 348 -19.03 -21.85 -33.02
N SER A 349 -20.23 -21.87 -32.40
CA SER A 349 -21.29 -22.87 -32.60
C SER A 349 -21.95 -22.66 -33.96
#